data_aee379071300f77241dc2000ef0ad911
#
_entry.id   aee379071300f77241dc2000ef0ad911
#
_cell.length_a   1.000
_cell.length_b   1.000
_cell.length_c   1.000
_cell.angle_alpha   90.00
_cell.angle_beta   90.00
_cell.angle_gamma   90.00
#
_symmetry.space_group_name_H-M   'P 1'
#
loop_
_entity.id
_entity.type
_entity.pdbx_description
1 polymer ?
#
loop_
_entity_poly.entity_id
_entity_poly.type
_entity_poly.pdbx_seq_one_letter_code
_entity_poly.pdbx_strand_id
1 'polypeptide(L)'
;MRTTKAIRDYVKDYIQNAYKPKIEECRGDYDDRRSAALKAIYEYEDEVNQHIREIIQNYNLSFEDTETFCSFDISDIGLHDIIKIDRAVKEIRDEQDKKIQKILLAIDFGEIKNRKELDDILKRIMW
;
A
#
# COMPACT_ATOMS: atom_id res chain seq x y z
N MET A 1 -19.43 23.22 -22.65
CA MET A 1 -19.31 22.65 -21.29
C MET A 1 -18.25 23.39 -20.51
N ARG A 2 -18.48 23.66 -19.26
CA ARG A 2 -17.52 24.32 -18.38
C ARG A 2 -17.02 23.37 -17.31
N THR A 3 -15.79 23.56 -16.87
CA THR A 3 -15.26 22.82 -15.73
C THR A 3 -15.85 23.39 -14.44
N THR A 4 -16.92 22.79 -13.98
CA THR A 4 -17.54 23.08 -12.68
C THR A 4 -16.94 22.15 -11.61
N LYS A 5 -17.20 22.44 -10.33
CA LYS A 5 -16.80 21.54 -9.25
C LYS A 5 -17.40 20.14 -9.44
N ALA A 6 -18.65 20.03 -9.85
CA ALA A 6 -19.31 18.75 -10.09
C ALA A 6 -18.64 17.95 -11.21
N ILE A 7 -18.29 18.60 -12.30
CA ILE A 7 -17.57 17.95 -13.43
C ILE A 7 -16.16 17.54 -13.02
N ARG A 8 -15.45 18.40 -12.30
CA ARG A 8 -14.11 18.09 -11.79
C ARG A 8 -14.13 16.86 -10.88
N ASP A 9 -15.05 16.83 -9.94
CA ASP A 9 -15.20 15.70 -9.02
C ASP A 9 -15.58 14.42 -9.75
N TYR A 10 -16.47 14.51 -10.74
CA TYR A 10 -16.87 13.39 -11.58
C TYR A 10 -15.66 12.79 -12.34
N VAL A 11 -14.86 13.62 -12.98
CA VAL A 11 -13.67 13.19 -13.72
C VAL A 11 -12.65 12.54 -12.77
N LYS A 12 -12.37 13.19 -11.64
CA LYS A 12 -11.45 12.66 -10.64
C LYS A 12 -11.91 11.30 -10.12
N ASP A 13 -13.15 11.20 -9.69
CA ASP A 13 -13.69 9.96 -9.14
C ASP A 13 -13.66 8.82 -10.16
N TYR A 14 -14.03 9.10 -11.40
CA TYR A 14 -14.00 8.10 -12.47
C TYR A 14 -12.59 7.56 -12.70
N ILE A 15 -11.62 8.43 -12.85
CA ILE A 15 -10.23 8.05 -13.14
C ILE A 15 -9.59 7.39 -11.90
N GLN A 16 -9.81 7.92 -10.71
CA GLN A 16 -9.29 7.33 -9.46
C GLN A 16 -9.83 5.92 -9.24
N ASN A 17 -11.12 5.71 -9.45
CA ASN A 17 -11.72 4.39 -9.31
C ASN A 17 -11.16 3.39 -10.33
N ALA A 18 -10.84 3.84 -11.53
CA ALA A 18 -10.28 2.99 -12.57
C ALA A 18 -8.82 2.61 -12.29
N TYR A 19 -8.05 3.47 -11.62
CA TYR A 19 -6.65 3.18 -11.23
C TYR A 19 -6.53 2.41 -9.91
N LYS A 20 -7.58 2.39 -9.10
CA LYS A 20 -7.57 1.71 -7.80
C LYS A 20 -7.12 0.24 -7.86
N PRO A 21 -7.60 -0.60 -8.81
CA PRO A 21 -7.11 -1.97 -8.91
C PRO A 21 -5.61 -2.08 -9.20
N LYS A 22 -5.04 -1.16 -9.97
CA LYS A 22 -3.59 -1.14 -10.25
C LYS A 22 -2.78 -0.84 -9.00
N ILE A 23 -3.26 0.09 -8.17
CA ILE A 23 -2.61 0.43 -6.90
C ILE A 23 -2.70 -0.75 -5.93
N GLU A 24 -3.85 -1.39 -5.84
CA GLU A 24 -4.05 -2.58 -5.00
C GLU A 24 -3.17 -3.74 -5.45
N GLU A 25 -2.99 -3.92 -6.75
CA GLU A 25 -2.08 -4.94 -7.31
C GLU A 25 -0.63 -4.70 -6.91
N CYS A 26 -0.17 -3.44 -6.86
CA CYS A 26 1.18 -3.10 -6.41
C CYS A 26 1.41 -3.49 -4.95
N ARG A 27 0.42 -3.32 -4.09
CA ARG A 27 0.49 -3.72 -2.68
C ARG A 27 0.38 -5.22 -2.51
N GLY A 28 -0.48 -5.86 -3.32
CA GLY A 28 -0.71 -7.30 -3.28
C GLY A 28 -0.99 -7.79 -1.86
N ASP A 29 -0.32 -8.86 -1.50
CA ASP A 29 -0.40 -9.50 -0.19
C ASP A 29 0.74 -9.11 0.77
N TYR A 30 1.44 -8.00 0.48
CA TYR A 30 2.61 -7.57 1.27
C TYR A 30 2.33 -7.46 2.76
N ASP A 31 1.23 -6.79 3.14
CA ASP A 31 0.89 -6.60 4.56
C ASP A 31 0.62 -7.94 5.25
N ASP A 32 -0.07 -8.85 4.58
CA ASP A 32 -0.35 -10.20 5.10
C ASP A 32 0.92 -11.02 5.24
N ARG A 33 1.80 -10.98 4.25
CA ARG A 33 3.10 -11.68 4.29
C ARG A 33 4.00 -11.13 5.40
N ARG A 34 4.06 -9.82 5.55
CA ARG A 34 4.84 -9.18 6.60
C ARG A 34 4.31 -9.54 7.97
N SER A 35 3.00 -9.43 8.19
CA SER A 35 2.36 -9.79 9.46
C SER A 35 2.59 -11.25 9.82
N ALA A 36 2.47 -12.16 8.86
CA ALA A 36 2.73 -13.58 9.06
C ALA A 36 4.19 -13.85 9.42
N ALA A 37 5.13 -13.20 8.74
CA ALA A 37 6.55 -13.34 9.02
C ALA A 37 6.91 -12.81 10.43
N LEU A 38 6.39 -11.65 10.81
CA LEU A 38 6.61 -11.09 12.14
C LEU A 38 6.06 -12.00 13.24
N LYS A 39 4.87 -12.55 13.03
CA LYS A 39 4.26 -13.50 13.96
C LYS A 39 5.14 -14.74 14.11
N ALA A 40 5.63 -15.31 13.02
CA ALA A 40 6.49 -16.48 13.05
C ALA A 40 7.81 -16.20 13.79
N ILE A 41 8.38 -14.99 13.62
CA ILE A 41 9.60 -14.58 14.32
C ILE A 41 9.35 -14.42 15.82
N TYR A 42 8.23 -13.82 16.22
CA TYR A 42 7.86 -13.71 17.64
C TYR A 42 7.66 -15.09 18.27
N GLU A 43 7.01 -16.01 17.59
CA GLU A 43 6.84 -17.38 18.06
C GLU A 43 8.19 -18.09 18.25
N TYR A 44 9.11 -17.90 17.31
CA TYR A 44 10.47 -18.43 17.39
C TYR A 44 11.26 -17.81 18.58
N GLU A 45 11.13 -16.51 18.77
CA GLU A 45 11.72 -15.79 19.90
C GLU A 45 11.22 -16.35 21.23
N ASP A 46 9.92 -16.60 21.37
CA ASP A 46 9.32 -17.21 22.56
C ASP A 46 9.87 -18.62 22.80
N GLU A 47 10.02 -19.43 21.76
CA GLU A 47 10.62 -20.77 21.85
C GLU A 47 12.07 -20.72 22.32
N VAL A 48 12.88 -19.80 21.79
CA VAL A 48 14.27 -19.61 22.18
C VAL A 48 14.36 -19.17 23.65
N ASN A 49 13.53 -18.21 24.05
CA ASN A 49 13.50 -17.75 25.44
C ASN A 49 13.08 -18.86 26.40
N GLN A 50 12.10 -19.67 26.06
CA GLN A 50 11.69 -20.83 26.86
C GLN A 50 12.81 -21.86 26.97
N HIS A 51 13.50 -22.13 25.88
CA HIS A 51 14.61 -23.07 25.87
C HIS A 51 15.78 -22.59 26.77
N ILE A 52 16.07 -21.29 26.72
CA ILE A 52 17.09 -20.68 27.62
C ILE A 52 16.69 -20.83 29.08
N ARG A 53 15.41 -20.62 29.42
CA ARG A 53 14.90 -20.82 30.79
C ARG A 53 15.10 -22.26 31.27
N GLU A 54 14.82 -23.21 30.42
CA GLU A 54 15.01 -24.65 30.71
C GLU A 54 16.48 -24.98 30.98
N ILE A 55 17.41 -24.43 30.18
CA ILE A 55 18.85 -24.59 30.40
C ILE A 55 19.26 -24.05 31.74
N ILE A 56 18.84 -22.83 32.10
CA ILE A 56 19.15 -22.19 33.36
C ILE A 56 18.66 -23.04 34.54
N GLN A 57 17.43 -23.55 34.48
CA GLN A 57 16.84 -24.41 35.50
C GLN A 57 17.58 -25.73 35.62
N ASN A 58 18.03 -26.32 34.52
CA ASN A 58 18.77 -27.58 34.54
C ASN A 58 20.12 -27.47 35.26
N TYR A 59 20.70 -26.28 35.35
CA TYR A 59 21.92 -26.01 36.11
C TYR A 59 21.65 -25.47 37.51
N ASN A 60 20.40 -25.57 37.98
CA ASN A 60 19.98 -25.12 39.33
C ASN A 60 20.18 -23.60 39.54
N LEU A 61 20.06 -22.83 38.48
CA LEU A 61 20.10 -21.38 38.52
C LEU A 61 18.70 -20.81 38.43
N SER A 62 18.53 -19.57 38.84
CA SER A 62 17.24 -18.88 38.78
C SER A 62 17.29 -17.68 37.85
N PHE A 63 16.11 -17.27 37.40
CA PHE A 63 15.91 -16.07 36.60
C PHE A 63 14.63 -15.37 37.07
N GLU A 64 14.48 -14.10 36.71
CA GLU A 64 13.23 -13.37 36.95
C GLU A 64 12.20 -13.75 35.91
N ASP A 65 10.92 -13.92 36.28
CA ASP A 65 9.84 -14.35 35.38
C ASP A 65 9.60 -13.39 34.20
N THR A 66 9.97 -12.11 34.41
CA THR A 66 9.81 -11.06 33.37
C THR A 66 11.04 -10.90 32.49
N GLU A 67 12.11 -11.67 32.74
CA GLU A 67 13.38 -11.53 32.02
C GLU A 67 13.26 -12.08 30.60
N THR A 68 13.67 -11.28 29.59
CA THR A 68 13.77 -11.66 28.21
C THR A 68 15.25 -11.83 27.84
N PHE A 69 15.63 -13.04 27.40
CA PHE A 69 17.02 -13.37 27.10
C PHE A 69 17.36 -13.12 25.64
N CYS A 70 16.39 -13.29 24.74
CA CYS A 70 16.55 -13.12 23.31
C CYS A 70 15.45 -12.21 22.77
N SER A 71 15.87 -11.17 22.06
CA SER A 71 14.95 -10.26 21.37
C SER A 71 15.57 -9.87 20.03
N PHE A 72 14.84 -10.10 18.95
CA PHE A 72 15.29 -9.75 17.60
C PHE A 72 14.77 -8.37 17.20
N ASP A 73 15.63 -7.57 16.59
CA ASP A 73 15.19 -6.34 15.93
C ASP A 73 14.59 -6.69 14.59
N ILE A 74 13.27 -6.48 14.48
CA ILE A 74 12.48 -6.82 13.30
C ILE A 74 11.91 -5.58 12.60
N SER A 75 12.28 -4.38 13.04
CA SER A 75 11.73 -3.12 12.51
C SER A 75 11.99 -2.94 11.01
N ASP A 76 13.13 -3.46 10.52
CA ASP A 76 13.55 -3.29 9.12
C ASP A 76 13.05 -4.41 8.18
N ILE A 77 12.37 -5.43 8.72
CA ILE A 77 11.86 -6.53 7.89
C ILE A 77 10.78 -6.02 6.94
N GLY A 78 11.01 -6.22 5.66
CA GLY A 78 10.11 -5.79 4.60
C GLY A 78 10.23 -4.30 4.24
N LEU A 79 11.11 -3.53 4.89
CA LEU A 79 11.26 -2.10 4.62
C LEU A 79 11.67 -1.83 3.17
N HIS A 80 12.57 -2.63 2.63
CA HIS A 80 13.02 -2.47 1.24
C HIS A 80 11.90 -2.75 0.24
N ASP A 81 11.05 -3.71 0.54
CA ASP A 81 9.90 -4.06 -0.30
C ASP A 81 8.86 -2.94 -0.29
N ILE A 82 8.55 -2.37 0.88
CA ILE A 82 7.57 -1.26 0.96
C ILE A 82 8.06 -0.01 0.24
N ILE A 83 9.35 0.27 0.24
CA ILE A 83 9.92 1.38 -0.52
C ILE A 83 9.69 1.21 -2.02
N LYS A 84 9.89 -0.01 -2.53
CA LYS A 84 9.62 -0.33 -3.94
C LYS A 84 8.14 -0.21 -4.27
N ILE A 85 7.27 -0.71 -3.39
CA ILE A 85 5.82 -0.62 -3.55
C ILE A 85 5.37 0.83 -3.57
N ASP A 86 5.82 1.65 -2.63
CA ASP A 86 5.46 3.07 -2.55
C ASP A 86 5.92 3.84 -3.80
N ARG A 87 7.08 3.50 -4.35
CA ARG A 87 7.57 4.09 -5.60
C ARG A 87 6.67 3.73 -6.78
N ALA A 88 6.29 2.46 -6.91
CA ALA A 88 5.39 2.00 -7.95
C ALA A 88 4.01 2.65 -7.84
N VAL A 89 3.47 2.76 -6.63
CA VAL A 89 2.19 3.44 -6.37
C VAL A 89 2.27 4.92 -6.75
N LYS A 90 3.38 5.59 -6.41
CA LYS A 90 3.59 6.99 -6.77
C LYS A 90 3.58 7.21 -8.28
N GLU A 91 4.25 6.35 -9.04
CA GLU A 91 4.26 6.41 -10.51
C GLU A 91 2.85 6.27 -11.09
N ILE A 92 2.06 5.36 -10.55
CA ILE A 92 0.67 5.16 -10.97
C ILE A 92 -0.19 6.39 -10.63
N ARG A 93 -0.03 6.97 -9.45
CA ARG A 93 -0.74 8.19 -9.06
C ARG A 93 -0.36 9.40 -9.91
N ASP A 94 0.91 9.54 -10.26
CA ASP A 94 1.38 10.60 -11.15
C ASP A 94 0.77 10.46 -12.55
N GLU A 95 0.68 9.25 -13.08
CA GLU A 95 0.00 8.97 -14.35
C GLU A 95 -1.48 9.30 -14.28
N GLN A 96 -2.15 8.89 -13.20
CA GLN A 96 -3.54 9.21 -12.91
C GLN A 96 -3.78 10.73 -12.91
N ASP A 97 -2.96 11.48 -12.20
CA ASP A 97 -3.09 12.93 -12.09
C ASP A 97 -2.89 13.62 -13.45
N LYS A 98 -1.94 13.15 -14.25
CA LYS A 98 -1.73 13.66 -15.62
C LYS A 98 -2.95 13.44 -16.49
N LYS A 99 -3.60 12.29 -16.41
CA LYS A 99 -4.82 12.00 -17.17
C LYS A 99 -5.98 12.88 -16.73
N ILE A 100 -6.15 13.09 -15.42
CA ILE A 100 -7.16 14.01 -14.89
C ILE A 100 -6.95 15.41 -15.44
N GLN A 101 -5.74 15.94 -15.35
CA GLN A 101 -5.42 17.28 -15.84
C GLN A 101 -5.65 17.40 -17.36
N LYS A 102 -5.24 16.42 -18.13
CA LYS A 102 -5.44 16.40 -19.58
C LYS A 102 -6.92 16.52 -19.95
N ILE A 103 -7.79 15.79 -19.26
CA ILE A 103 -9.23 15.82 -19.52
C ILE A 103 -9.84 17.15 -19.09
N LEU A 104 -9.48 17.66 -17.92
CA LEU A 104 -9.97 18.96 -17.45
C LEU A 104 -9.56 20.09 -18.39
N LEU A 105 -8.34 20.08 -18.91
CA LEU A 105 -7.87 21.05 -19.89
C LEU A 105 -8.63 20.92 -21.21
N ALA A 106 -8.90 19.70 -21.66
CA ALA A 106 -9.69 19.46 -22.88
C ALA A 106 -11.11 20.02 -22.77
N ILE A 107 -11.72 19.94 -21.59
CA ILE A 107 -13.02 20.57 -21.30
C ILE A 107 -12.89 22.09 -21.38
N ASP A 108 -11.89 22.67 -20.73
CA ASP A 108 -11.68 24.12 -20.68
C ASP A 108 -11.37 24.72 -22.06
N PHE A 109 -10.65 23.98 -22.90
CA PHE A 109 -10.34 24.42 -24.27
C PHE A 109 -11.44 24.11 -25.30
N GLY A 110 -12.56 23.55 -24.87
CA GLY A 110 -13.70 23.25 -25.75
C GLY A 110 -13.53 22.02 -26.64
N GLU A 111 -12.52 21.19 -26.42
CA GLU A 111 -12.33 19.93 -27.15
C GLU A 111 -13.39 18.89 -26.76
N ILE A 112 -13.83 18.94 -25.51
CA ILE A 112 -14.95 18.15 -25.00
C ILE A 112 -16.13 19.08 -24.78
N LYS A 113 -17.19 18.89 -25.55
CA LYS A 113 -18.30 19.86 -25.64
C LYS A 113 -19.49 19.52 -24.75
N ASN A 114 -19.71 18.25 -24.45
CA ASN A 114 -20.87 17.80 -23.69
C ASN A 114 -20.56 16.55 -22.88
N ARG A 115 -21.51 16.15 -22.03
CA ARG A 115 -21.38 15.01 -21.13
C ARG A 115 -21.16 13.68 -21.87
N LYS A 116 -21.81 13.50 -23.01
CA LYS A 116 -21.67 12.28 -23.81
C LYS A 116 -20.25 12.12 -24.34
N GLU A 117 -19.67 13.19 -24.88
CA GLU A 117 -18.28 13.20 -25.34
C GLU A 117 -17.31 12.92 -24.19
N LEU A 118 -17.57 13.51 -23.02
CA LEU A 118 -16.78 13.26 -21.81
C LEU A 118 -16.82 11.77 -21.42
N ASP A 119 -18.00 11.20 -21.34
CA ASP A 119 -18.16 9.78 -20.98
C ASP A 119 -17.48 8.85 -21.99
N ASP A 120 -17.57 9.15 -23.28
CA ASP A 120 -16.90 8.38 -24.32
C ASP A 120 -15.38 8.42 -24.20
N ILE A 121 -14.81 9.58 -23.88
CA ILE A 121 -13.38 9.75 -23.69
C ILE A 121 -12.91 9.05 -22.43
N LEU A 122 -13.64 9.15 -21.33
CA LEU A 122 -13.31 8.47 -20.09
C LEU A 122 -13.28 6.94 -20.27
N LYS A 123 -14.21 6.39 -21.04
CA LYS A 123 -14.21 4.97 -21.37
C LYS A 123 -13.01 4.55 -22.21
N ARG A 124 -12.56 5.38 -23.15
CA ARG A 124 -11.41 5.09 -24.01
C ARG A 124 -10.07 5.14 -23.27
N ILE A 125 -9.91 6.10 -22.37
CA ILE A 125 -8.65 6.33 -21.63
C ILE A 125 -8.31 5.15 -20.73
N MET A 126 -9.33 4.41 -20.30
CA MET A 126 -9.17 3.30 -19.37
C MET A 126 -8.90 1.95 -20.05
N TRP A 127 -8.83 1.94 -21.38
CA TRP A 127 -8.58 0.72 -22.18
C TRP A 127 -7.29 0.79 -22.96
#